data_7a9bb8609aa50f73770ac6c3512a3839
#
_entry.id   7a9bb8609aa50f73770ac6c3512a3839
#
_cell.length_a   1.000
_cell.length_b   1.000
_cell.length_c   1.000
_cell.angle_alpha   90.00
_cell.angle_beta   90.00
_cell.angle_gamma   90.00
#
_symmetry.space_group_name_H-M   'P 1'
#
loop_
_entity.id
_entity.type
_entity.pdbx_description
1 polymer ?
#
loop_
_entity_poly.entity_id
_entity_poly.type
_entity_poly.pdbx_seq_one_letter_code
_entity_poly.pdbx_strand_id
1 'polypeptide(L)'
;VPDWLTLLYACAKIGAVYVTVNTNYKQSELEYLCQNSDMHTLCIVNGEKDSDFVQMTYTMLPELKTCERGHLKSERFPYMRNVVYVGQEKHRGMYNTAEILLLGDNVEDGRLNELKSKVDCHDVVNMQYTSGTTGFPKGVMLTHYNITNNGFLTGEHMKFTADDKLCCCVPLFHCFGVVLATMNCLTHGCTQVMVERFDPLVVLASIHKERCTALYGVPTMFIAELHHPMFDLF
;
A
#
# COMPACT_ATOMS: atom_id res chain seq x y z
N VAL A 1 2.02 7.80 0.42
CA VAL A 1 0.68 8.24 0.80
C VAL A 1 0.37 7.69 2.19
N PRO A 2 0.18 8.54 3.21
CA PRO A 2 -0.05 8.10 4.60
C PRO A 2 -1.21 7.12 4.75
N ASP A 3 -2.31 7.35 4.03
CA ASP A 3 -3.49 6.48 4.08
C ASP A 3 -3.19 5.02 3.72
N TRP A 4 -2.27 4.78 2.79
CA TRP A 4 -1.85 3.44 2.41
C TRP A 4 -1.25 2.67 3.59
N LEU A 5 -0.37 3.32 4.36
CA LEU A 5 0.23 2.73 5.56
C LEU A 5 -0.80 2.57 6.68
N THR A 6 -1.70 3.54 6.84
CA THR A 6 -2.80 3.46 7.81
C THR A 6 -3.68 2.24 7.53
N LEU A 7 -4.03 2.00 6.27
CA LEU A 7 -4.81 0.82 5.85
C LEU A 7 -4.04 -0.49 6.10
N LEU A 8 -2.75 -0.54 5.79
CA LEU A 8 -1.91 -1.71 6.07
C LEU A 8 -1.94 -2.08 7.55
N TYR A 9 -1.68 -1.10 8.43
CA TYR A 9 -1.67 -1.36 9.88
C TYR A 9 -3.07 -1.64 10.44
N ALA A 10 -4.11 -1.01 9.91
CA ALA A 10 -5.49 -1.31 10.28
C ALA A 10 -5.86 -2.75 9.93
N CYS A 11 -5.57 -3.20 8.71
CA CYS A 11 -5.79 -4.59 8.29
C CYS A 11 -5.00 -5.57 9.17
N ALA A 12 -3.72 -5.28 9.42
CA ALA A 12 -2.88 -6.10 10.29
C ALA A 12 -3.46 -6.28 11.69
N LYS A 13 -4.03 -5.21 12.28
CA LYS A 13 -4.61 -5.26 13.63
C LYS A 13 -5.86 -6.11 13.74
N ILE A 14 -6.61 -6.27 12.67
CA ILE A 14 -7.88 -7.03 12.68
C ILE A 14 -7.76 -8.41 12.03
N GLY A 15 -6.57 -8.81 11.61
CA GLY A 15 -6.31 -10.09 10.94
C GLY A 15 -6.79 -10.14 9.48
N ALA A 16 -6.95 -8.99 8.84
CA ALA A 16 -7.28 -8.91 7.42
C ALA A 16 -6.01 -8.95 6.56
N VAL A 17 -6.05 -9.69 5.46
CA VAL A 17 -4.92 -9.75 4.51
C VAL A 17 -4.91 -8.49 3.63
N TYR A 18 -3.82 -7.75 3.66
CA TYR A 18 -3.62 -6.57 2.83
C TYR A 18 -2.97 -6.96 1.50
N VAL A 19 -3.74 -6.89 0.41
CA VAL A 19 -3.27 -7.20 -0.95
C VAL A 19 -2.75 -5.93 -1.60
N THR A 20 -1.47 -5.89 -1.94
CA THR A 20 -0.86 -4.72 -2.57
C THR A 20 -1.09 -4.72 -4.08
N VAL A 21 -1.55 -3.59 -4.60
CA VAL A 21 -1.85 -3.41 -6.02
C VAL A 21 -0.80 -2.50 -6.66
N ASN A 22 -0.19 -2.97 -7.74
CA ASN A 22 0.72 -2.13 -8.54
C ASN A 22 -0.07 -1.00 -9.21
N THR A 23 0.32 0.23 -8.93
CA THR A 23 -0.33 1.44 -9.47
C THR A 23 -0.19 1.63 -10.98
N ASN A 24 0.62 0.81 -11.64
CA ASN A 24 0.76 0.79 -13.09
C ASN A 24 -0.15 -0.25 -13.77
N TYR A 25 -0.89 -1.05 -13.00
CA TYR A 25 -1.78 -2.07 -13.57
C TYR A 25 -2.85 -1.45 -14.46
N LYS A 26 -3.12 -2.14 -15.55
CA LYS A 26 -4.26 -1.86 -16.44
C LYS A 26 -5.46 -2.71 -16.04
N GLN A 27 -6.58 -2.49 -16.70
CA GLN A 27 -7.86 -3.13 -16.41
C GLN A 27 -7.76 -4.64 -16.20
N SER A 28 -7.16 -5.36 -17.15
CA SER A 28 -7.07 -6.83 -17.11
C SER A 28 -6.22 -7.37 -15.97
N GLU A 29 -5.15 -6.65 -15.61
CA GLU A 29 -4.26 -7.03 -14.50
C GLU A 29 -4.95 -6.81 -13.16
N LEU A 30 -5.69 -5.70 -13.00
CA LEU A 30 -6.49 -5.43 -11.82
C LEU A 30 -7.61 -6.47 -11.65
N GLU A 31 -8.33 -6.81 -12.73
CA GLU A 31 -9.37 -7.85 -12.72
C GLU A 31 -8.80 -9.19 -12.28
N TYR A 32 -7.68 -9.61 -12.88
CA TYR A 32 -7.01 -10.86 -12.51
C TYR A 32 -6.63 -10.88 -11.03
N LEU A 33 -6.02 -9.81 -10.52
CA LEU A 33 -5.62 -9.71 -9.12
C LEU A 33 -6.82 -9.80 -8.18
N CYS A 34 -7.90 -9.05 -8.46
CA CYS A 34 -9.10 -9.06 -7.64
C CYS A 34 -9.78 -10.44 -7.58
N GLN A 35 -9.78 -11.18 -8.70
CA GLN A 35 -10.32 -12.55 -8.76
C GLN A 35 -9.41 -13.54 -8.05
N ASN A 36 -8.10 -13.49 -8.31
CA ASN A 36 -7.15 -14.47 -7.79
C ASN A 36 -6.93 -14.34 -6.27
N SER A 37 -7.15 -13.15 -5.70
CA SER A 37 -7.00 -12.89 -4.27
C SER A 37 -8.29 -13.04 -3.47
N ASP A 38 -9.40 -13.43 -4.09
CA ASP A 38 -10.73 -13.47 -3.46
C ASP A 38 -11.05 -12.15 -2.72
N MET A 39 -10.74 -11.04 -3.37
CA MET A 39 -10.76 -9.71 -2.76
C MET A 39 -12.16 -9.34 -2.26
N HIS A 40 -12.24 -8.97 -0.97
CA HIS A 40 -13.48 -8.56 -0.34
C HIS A 40 -13.73 -7.05 -0.43
N THR A 41 -12.70 -6.26 -0.28
CA THR A 41 -12.78 -4.79 -0.31
C THR A 41 -11.66 -4.23 -1.18
N LEU A 42 -12.00 -3.44 -2.18
CA LEU A 42 -11.05 -2.75 -3.04
C LEU A 42 -10.94 -1.29 -2.60
N CYS A 43 -9.74 -0.86 -2.23
CA CYS A 43 -9.43 0.54 -1.93
C CYS A 43 -8.72 1.18 -3.12
N ILE A 44 -9.26 2.30 -3.62
CA ILE A 44 -8.73 3.03 -4.77
C ILE A 44 -8.51 4.50 -4.45
N VAL A 45 -7.66 5.13 -5.23
CA VAL A 45 -7.47 6.58 -5.32
C VAL A 45 -7.72 7.03 -6.76
N ASN A 46 -7.74 8.32 -7.02
CA ASN A 46 -7.65 8.79 -8.40
C ASN A 46 -6.33 8.31 -9.02
N GLY A 47 -6.44 7.75 -10.19
CA GLY A 47 -5.29 7.41 -11.00
C GLY A 47 -4.70 8.64 -11.70
N GLU A 48 -3.51 8.47 -12.25
CA GLU A 48 -2.85 9.51 -13.03
C GLU A 48 -2.75 9.13 -14.51
N LYS A 49 -2.86 10.13 -15.38
CA LYS A 49 -2.73 10.00 -16.84
C LYS A 49 -3.65 8.91 -17.42
N ASP A 50 -3.06 7.76 -17.79
CA ASP A 50 -3.75 6.66 -18.48
C ASP A 50 -4.36 5.60 -17.53
N SER A 51 -4.35 5.84 -16.22
CA SER A 51 -4.83 4.90 -15.20
C SER A 51 -5.91 5.55 -14.34
N ASP A 52 -7.10 5.73 -14.90
CA ASP A 52 -8.29 6.17 -14.15
C ASP A 52 -8.86 4.98 -13.37
N PHE A 53 -8.43 4.81 -12.12
CA PHE A 53 -8.88 3.69 -11.27
C PHE A 53 -10.37 3.75 -10.95
N VAL A 54 -10.97 4.92 -10.90
CA VAL A 54 -12.42 5.07 -10.69
C VAL A 54 -13.18 4.51 -11.90
N GLN A 55 -12.78 4.92 -13.11
CA GLN A 55 -13.40 4.42 -14.34
C GLN A 55 -13.12 2.93 -14.55
N MET A 56 -11.90 2.46 -14.28
CA MET A 56 -11.56 1.04 -14.33
C MET A 56 -12.44 0.21 -13.38
N THR A 57 -12.66 0.72 -12.17
CA THR A 57 -13.52 0.05 -11.17
C THR A 57 -14.98 0.00 -11.63
N TYR A 58 -15.53 1.06 -12.20
CA TYR A 58 -16.89 1.03 -12.77
C TYR A 58 -17.01 0.12 -14.00
N THR A 59 -15.96 -0.03 -14.77
CA THR A 59 -15.93 -0.99 -15.90
C THR A 59 -15.89 -2.43 -15.39
N MET A 60 -15.11 -2.68 -14.34
CA MET A 60 -14.98 -4.00 -13.71
C MET A 60 -16.26 -4.39 -12.94
N LEU A 61 -16.85 -3.44 -12.24
CA LEU A 61 -17.99 -3.60 -11.33
C LEU A 61 -19.14 -2.65 -11.71
N PRO A 62 -19.81 -2.85 -12.84
CA PRO A 62 -20.90 -1.98 -13.31
C PRO A 62 -22.07 -1.92 -12.32
N GLU A 63 -22.22 -2.94 -11.47
CA GLU A 63 -23.24 -3.02 -10.42
C GLU A 63 -23.14 -1.87 -9.38
N LEU A 64 -21.96 -1.28 -9.22
CA LEU A 64 -21.75 -0.10 -8.35
C LEU A 64 -22.66 1.09 -8.71
N LYS A 65 -23.06 1.20 -9.98
CA LYS A 65 -23.91 2.31 -10.45
C LYS A 65 -25.34 2.22 -9.89
N THR A 66 -25.77 1.03 -9.44
CA THR A 66 -27.15 0.77 -9.00
C THR A 66 -27.25 0.22 -7.59
N CYS A 67 -26.18 -0.42 -7.05
CA CYS A 67 -26.20 -0.98 -5.71
C CYS A 67 -26.12 0.10 -4.62
N GLU A 68 -26.57 -0.26 -3.44
CA GLU A 68 -26.28 0.46 -2.21
C GLU A 68 -24.86 0.13 -1.72
N ARG A 69 -24.22 1.07 -1.03
CA ARG A 69 -22.90 0.88 -0.44
C ARG A 69 -22.90 -0.28 0.56
N GLY A 70 -21.88 -1.11 0.53
CA GLY A 70 -21.79 -2.30 1.36
C GLY A 70 -22.62 -3.48 0.90
N HIS A 71 -23.42 -3.33 -0.15
CA HIS A 71 -24.31 -4.37 -0.69
C HIS A 71 -23.96 -4.79 -2.12
N LEU A 72 -22.71 -4.56 -2.53
CA LEU A 72 -22.23 -4.98 -3.83
C LEU A 72 -22.34 -6.51 -3.99
N LYS A 73 -22.93 -6.94 -5.11
CA LYS A 73 -23.02 -8.34 -5.52
C LYS A 73 -22.64 -8.41 -6.99
N SER A 74 -21.52 -9.06 -7.29
CA SER A 74 -21.06 -9.27 -8.65
C SER A 74 -20.84 -10.76 -8.90
N GLU A 75 -21.35 -11.28 -10.02
CA GLU A 75 -21.10 -12.66 -10.44
C GLU A 75 -19.63 -12.87 -10.81
N ARG A 76 -18.99 -11.86 -11.39
CA ARG A 76 -17.57 -11.92 -11.78
C ARG A 76 -16.62 -11.88 -10.59
N PHE A 77 -17.04 -11.24 -9.49
CA PHE A 77 -16.25 -11.05 -8.27
C PHE A 77 -17.08 -11.46 -7.05
N PRO A 78 -17.33 -12.76 -6.84
CA PRO A 78 -18.32 -13.24 -5.86
C PRO A 78 -17.97 -12.91 -4.41
N TYR A 79 -16.72 -12.60 -4.11
CA TYR A 79 -16.27 -12.21 -2.77
C TYR A 79 -16.27 -10.69 -2.55
N MET A 80 -16.30 -9.90 -3.63
CA MET A 80 -16.26 -8.43 -3.52
C MET A 80 -17.55 -7.89 -2.89
N ARG A 81 -17.41 -7.08 -1.85
CA ARG A 81 -18.53 -6.48 -1.10
C ARG A 81 -18.46 -4.97 -1.09
N ASN A 82 -17.25 -4.42 -1.04
CA ASN A 82 -17.04 -3.00 -0.86
C ASN A 82 -16.03 -2.46 -1.84
N VAL A 83 -16.24 -1.22 -2.24
CA VAL A 83 -15.22 -0.37 -2.84
C VAL A 83 -15.11 0.89 -2.01
N VAL A 84 -13.89 1.27 -1.66
CA VAL A 84 -13.56 2.46 -0.89
C VAL A 84 -12.70 3.38 -1.74
N TYR A 85 -13.19 4.58 -1.96
CA TYR A 85 -12.39 5.66 -2.52
C TYR A 85 -11.63 6.36 -1.40
N VAL A 86 -10.32 6.26 -1.42
CA VAL A 86 -9.44 6.90 -0.42
C VAL A 86 -9.25 8.37 -0.79
N GLY A 87 -10.11 9.20 -0.24
CA GLY A 87 -10.23 10.63 -0.52
C GLY A 87 -11.57 11.17 -0.04
N GLN A 88 -11.85 12.43 -0.38
CA GLN A 88 -13.08 13.12 0.06
C GLN A 88 -14.22 13.06 -0.99
N GLU A 89 -13.88 12.75 -2.23
CA GLU A 89 -14.86 12.69 -3.33
C GLU A 89 -15.87 11.57 -3.11
N LYS A 90 -17.09 11.79 -3.59
CA LYS A 90 -18.18 10.82 -3.50
C LYS A 90 -18.41 10.17 -4.86
N HIS A 91 -18.29 8.86 -4.89
CA HIS A 91 -18.56 8.03 -6.05
C HIS A 91 -19.76 7.11 -5.78
N ARG A 92 -20.63 6.93 -6.76
CA ARG A 92 -21.82 6.08 -6.63
C ARG A 92 -21.42 4.65 -6.28
N GLY A 93 -22.05 4.06 -5.25
CA GLY A 93 -21.81 2.69 -4.79
C GLY A 93 -20.52 2.50 -3.99
N MET A 94 -19.67 3.52 -3.87
CA MET A 94 -18.41 3.46 -3.13
C MET A 94 -18.52 4.23 -1.81
N TYR A 95 -17.82 3.77 -0.78
CA TYR A 95 -17.53 4.58 0.40
C TYR A 95 -16.38 5.54 0.12
N ASN A 96 -16.32 6.65 0.86
CA ASN A 96 -15.12 7.49 0.89
C ASN A 96 -14.47 7.45 2.30
N THR A 97 -13.31 8.09 2.46
CA THR A 97 -12.56 8.07 3.72
C THR A 97 -13.40 8.60 4.89
N ALA A 98 -14.12 9.72 4.72
CA ALA A 98 -14.94 10.30 5.80
C ALA A 98 -16.06 9.34 6.23
N GLU A 99 -16.69 8.66 5.28
CA GLU A 99 -17.77 7.71 5.58
C GLU A 99 -17.25 6.46 6.32
N ILE A 100 -16.05 5.97 5.95
CA ILE A 100 -15.41 4.85 6.67
C ILE A 100 -15.07 5.25 8.11
N LEU A 101 -14.56 6.46 8.33
CA LEU A 101 -14.28 6.95 9.69
C LEU A 101 -15.57 7.03 10.54
N LEU A 102 -16.66 7.57 9.97
CA LEU A 102 -17.97 7.62 10.66
C LEU A 102 -18.53 6.22 10.96
N LEU A 103 -18.30 5.23 10.09
CA LEU A 103 -18.69 3.85 10.38
C LEU A 103 -17.86 3.27 11.53
N GLY A 104 -16.61 3.68 11.67
CA GLY A 104 -15.75 3.30 12.79
C GLY A 104 -16.29 3.72 14.15
N ASP A 105 -16.95 4.88 14.24
CA ASP A 105 -17.57 5.39 15.47
C ASP A 105 -18.73 4.50 15.98
N ASN A 106 -19.29 3.66 15.11
CA ASN A 106 -20.36 2.72 15.47
C ASN A 106 -19.84 1.32 15.85
N VAL A 107 -18.52 1.13 15.86
CA VAL A 107 -17.93 -0.15 16.27
C VAL A 107 -17.96 -0.25 17.79
N GLU A 108 -18.49 -1.36 18.32
CA GLU A 108 -18.61 -1.60 19.75
C GLU A 108 -17.24 -1.51 20.46
N ASP A 109 -17.25 -0.90 21.65
CA ASP A 109 -16.08 -0.81 22.51
C ASP A 109 -15.51 -2.21 22.79
N GLY A 110 -14.19 -2.33 22.67
CA GLY A 110 -13.50 -3.61 22.87
C GLY A 110 -13.44 -4.54 21.65
N ARG A 111 -14.26 -4.32 20.60
CA ARG A 111 -14.26 -5.17 19.41
C ARG A 111 -12.88 -5.23 18.72
N LEU A 112 -12.21 -4.10 18.63
CA LEU A 112 -10.85 -4.05 18.09
C LEU A 112 -9.86 -4.89 18.92
N ASN A 113 -9.96 -4.82 20.25
CA ASN A 113 -9.09 -5.61 21.14
C ASN A 113 -9.39 -7.11 21.02
N GLU A 114 -10.66 -7.48 20.88
CA GLU A 114 -11.06 -8.86 20.63
C GLU A 114 -10.45 -9.40 19.32
N LEU A 115 -10.57 -8.65 18.22
CA LEU A 115 -9.99 -9.06 16.95
C LEU A 115 -8.47 -9.16 17.03
N LYS A 116 -7.83 -8.13 17.59
CA LYS A 116 -6.37 -8.10 17.77
C LYS A 116 -5.83 -9.28 18.58
N SER A 117 -6.58 -9.73 19.59
CA SER A 117 -6.17 -10.88 20.42
C SER A 117 -6.21 -12.23 19.71
N LYS A 118 -6.86 -12.30 18.56
CA LYS A 118 -6.98 -13.52 17.73
C LYS A 118 -5.90 -13.61 16.65
N VAL A 119 -5.17 -12.53 16.40
CA VAL A 119 -4.13 -12.49 15.36
C VAL A 119 -2.87 -13.20 15.87
N ASP A 120 -2.39 -14.18 15.10
CA ASP A 120 -1.14 -14.87 15.33
C ASP A 120 -0.03 -14.33 14.41
N CYS A 121 1.21 -14.40 14.87
CA CYS A 121 2.35 -13.93 14.08
C CYS A 121 2.58 -14.74 12.79
N HIS A 122 2.04 -15.94 12.68
CA HIS A 122 2.09 -16.79 11.50
C HIS A 122 0.88 -16.63 10.58
N ASP A 123 -0.10 -15.79 10.96
CA ASP A 123 -1.18 -15.42 10.06
C ASP A 123 -0.66 -14.61 8.87
N VAL A 124 -1.28 -14.82 7.70
CA VAL A 124 -0.99 -14.02 6.50
C VAL A 124 -1.50 -12.60 6.71
N VAL A 125 -0.63 -11.63 6.56
CA VAL A 125 -0.98 -10.19 6.68
C VAL A 125 -0.88 -9.44 5.38
N ASN A 126 -0.03 -9.90 4.48
CA ASN A 126 0.22 -9.21 3.21
C ASN A 126 0.31 -10.21 2.06
N MET A 127 -0.29 -9.85 0.93
CA MET A 127 -0.13 -10.60 -0.31
C MET A 127 0.46 -9.68 -1.37
N GLN A 128 1.56 -10.13 -1.97
CA GLN A 128 2.26 -9.40 -3.03
C GLN A 128 2.29 -10.20 -4.32
N TYR A 129 1.98 -9.54 -5.42
CA TYR A 129 2.00 -10.16 -6.74
C TYR A 129 3.36 -9.95 -7.41
N THR A 130 3.98 -11.06 -7.80
CA THR A 130 5.26 -11.05 -8.54
C THR A 130 5.02 -11.40 -10.00
N SER A 131 5.83 -10.83 -10.90
CA SER A 131 5.88 -11.26 -12.30
C SER A 131 6.36 -12.71 -12.34
N GLY A 132 5.43 -13.64 -12.59
CA GLY A 132 5.77 -15.06 -12.71
C GLY A 132 6.53 -15.33 -14.00
N THR A 133 7.45 -16.29 -13.97
CA THR A 133 8.15 -16.80 -15.17
C THR A 133 7.21 -17.55 -16.13
N THR A 134 5.97 -17.83 -15.71
CA THR A 134 4.97 -18.67 -16.41
C THR A 134 3.76 -17.88 -16.95
N GLY A 135 3.85 -16.55 -17.06
CA GLY A 135 2.85 -15.69 -17.71
C GLY A 135 1.98 -14.88 -16.74
N PHE A 136 1.28 -15.49 -15.79
CA PHE A 136 0.43 -14.74 -14.85
C PHE A 136 1.15 -14.43 -13.53
N PRO A 137 0.94 -13.23 -12.92
CA PRO A 137 1.49 -12.90 -11.63
C PRO A 137 1.03 -13.90 -10.55
N LYS A 138 1.94 -14.23 -9.63
CA LYS A 138 1.67 -15.12 -8.48
C LYS A 138 1.52 -14.31 -7.21
N GLY A 139 0.45 -14.57 -6.46
CA GLY A 139 0.22 -13.97 -5.14
C GLY A 139 1.08 -14.68 -4.09
N VAL A 140 2.09 -14.00 -3.58
CA VAL A 140 2.94 -14.47 -2.49
C VAL A 140 2.33 -14.05 -1.16
N MET A 141 1.96 -15.03 -0.34
CA MET A 141 1.39 -14.81 0.99
C MET A 141 2.52 -14.62 2.01
N LEU A 142 2.54 -13.46 2.66
CA LEU A 142 3.53 -13.10 3.67
C LEU A 142 2.86 -12.98 5.04
N THR A 143 3.44 -13.65 6.04
CA THR A 143 2.94 -13.61 7.42
C THR A 143 3.47 -12.35 8.15
N HIS A 144 2.86 -12.01 9.29
CA HIS A 144 3.41 -10.99 10.19
C HIS A 144 4.86 -11.30 10.54
N TYR A 145 5.17 -12.58 10.82
CA TYR A 145 6.52 -13.04 11.12
C TYR A 145 7.50 -12.75 9.97
N ASN A 146 7.11 -13.03 8.72
CA ASN A 146 7.96 -12.81 7.57
C ASN A 146 8.32 -11.32 7.41
N ILE A 147 7.30 -10.44 7.35
CA ILE A 147 7.54 -9.02 7.05
C ILE A 147 8.26 -8.30 8.18
N THR A 148 7.91 -8.61 9.44
CA THR A 148 8.51 -7.96 10.60
C THR A 148 9.97 -8.35 10.78
N ASN A 149 10.27 -9.66 10.73
CA ASN A 149 11.65 -10.13 10.89
C ASN A 149 12.54 -9.71 9.72
N ASN A 150 12.03 -9.71 8.49
CA ASN A 150 12.82 -9.24 7.36
C ASN A 150 13.14 -7.75 7.47
N GLY A 151 12.16 -6.91 7.86
CA GLY A 151 12.38 -5.49 8.14
C GLY A 151 13.39 -5.27 9.27
N PHE A 152 13.24 -6.01 10.38
CA PHE A 152 14.16 -5.94 11.52
C PHE A 152 15.59 -6.33 11.12
N LEU A 153 15.79 -7.50 10.52
CA LEU A 153 17.11 -7.97 10.12
C LEU A 153 17.79 -7.05 9.11
N THR A 154 17.02 -6.46 8.21
CA THR A 154 17.55 -5.46 7.26
C THR A 154 18.10 -4.24 8.01
N GLY A 155 17.34 -3.71 8.97
CA GLY A 155 17.78 -2.55 9.75
C GLY A 155 19.00 -2.84 10.61
N GLU A 156 19.07 -4.01 11.26
CA GLU A 156 20.24 -4.46 11.99
C GLU A 156 21.50 -4.52 11.12
N HIS A 157 21.39 -5.10 9.91
CA HIS A 157 22.53 -5.15 8.98
C HIS A 157 22.96 -3.78 8.47
N MET A 158 22.01 -2.88 8.28
CA MET A 158 22.27 -1.49 7.87
C MET A 158 22.61 -0.57 9.06
N LYS A 159 22.54 -1.08 10.30
CA LYS A 159 22.78 -0.36 11.54
C LYS A 159 21.87 0.86 11.74
N PHE A 160 20.60 0.72 11.38
CA PHE A 160 19.59 1.76 11.60
C PHE A 160 19.34 1.96 13.10
N THR A 161 19.12 3.20 13.46
CA THR A 161 18.79 3.65 14.83
C THR A 161 17.58 4.58 14.79
N ALA A 162 17.05 4.95 15.95
CA ALA A 162 15.95 5.91 16.05
C ALA A 162 16.31 7.33 15.55
N ASP A 163 17.59 7.64 15.44
CA ASP A 163 18.08 8.92 14.95
C ASP A 163 18.12 9.00 13.42
N ASP A 164 17.99 7.85 12.75
CA ASP A 164 18.06 7.78 11.30
C ASP A 164 16.75 8.26 10.61
N LYS A 165 16.94 8.81 9.43
CA LYS A 165 15.86 9.25 8.53
C LYS A 165 16.06 8.63 7.15
N LEU A 166 15.17 7.71 6.80
CA LEU A 166 15.20 7.05 5.51
C LEU A 166 14.34 7.77 4.48
N CYS A 167 14.96 8.30 3.42
CA CYS A 167 14.23 8.75 2.25
C CYS A 167 13.76 7.53 1.43
N CYS A 168 12.45 7.39 1.30
CA CYS A 168 11.81 6.28 0.59
C CYS A 168 11.11 6.80 -0.67
N CYS A 169 11.71 6.58 -1.82
CA CYS A 169 11.17 6.89 -3.14
C CYS A 169 10.81 5.63 -3.94
N VAL A 170 10.93 4.45 -3.31
CA VAL A 170 10.56 3.17 -3.91
C VAL A 170 9.09 2.84 -3.65
N PRO A 171 8.43 2.10 -4.57
CA PRO A 171 7.01 1.82 -4.48
C PRO A 171 6.62 1.02 -3.23
N LEU A 172 5.60 1.49 -2.50
CA LEU A 172 5.05 0.79 -1.32
C LEU A 172 4.33 -0.52 -1.67
N PHE A 173 3.82 -0.67 -2.90
CA PHE A 173 3.18 -1.92 -3.33
C PHE A 173 4.18 -3.07 -3.53
N HIS A 174 5.48 -2.80 -3.51
CA HIS A 174 6.56 -3.78 -3.62
C HIS A 174 7.22 -3.99 -2.26
N CYS A 175 7.75 -5.21 -1.99
CA CYS A 175 8.44 -5.54 -0.75
C CYS A 175 9.60 -4.59 -0.42
N PHE A 176 10.24 -3.99 -1.41
CA PHE A 176 11.28 -2.99 -1.19
C PHE A 176 10.75 -1.79 -0.39
N GLY A 177 9.57 -1.27 -0.74
CA GLY A 177 8.95 -0.16 -0.01
C GLY A 177 8.28 -0.59 1.29
N VAL A 178 7.43 -1.62 1.26
CA VAL A 178 6.65 -1.99 2.44
C VAL A 178 7.47 -2.76 3.48
N VAL A 179 8.34 -3.67 3.09
CA VAL A 179 9.12 -4.49 4.04
C VAL A 179 10.46 -3.83 4.36
N LEU A 180 11.30 -3.64 3.33
CA LEU A 180 12.67 -3.16 3.56
C LEU A 180 12.71 -1.70 4.03
N ALA A 181 11.77 -0.82 3.60
CA ALA A 181 11.72 0.54 4.09
C ALA A 181 10.79 0.67 5.29
N THR A 182 9.49 0.38 5.14
CA THR A 182 8.49 0.68 6.17
C THR A 182 8.65 -0.18 7.43
N MET A 183 8.78 -1.51 7.29
CA MET A 183 8.96 -2.36 8.47
C MET A 183 10.31 -2.13 9.14
N ASN A 184 11.37 -1.85 8.37
CA ASN A 184 12.66 -1.44 8.94
C ASN A 184 12.51 -0.18 9.80
N CYS A 185 11.92 0.89 9.25
CA CYS A 185 11.71 2.12 10.02
C CYS A 185 10.86 1.88 11.28
N LEU A 186 9.82 1.06 11.17
CA LEU A 186 8.97 0.71 12.31
C LEU A 186 9.73 -0.03 13.41
N THR A 187 10.53 -1.03 13.05
CA THR A 187 11.23 -1.89 14.03
C THR A 187 12.40 -1.20 14.71
N HIS A 188 12.99 -0.17 14.08
CA HIS A 188 14.12 0.60 14.62
C HIS A 188 13.72 1.97 15.17
N GLY A 189 12.43 2.34 15.03
CA GLY A 189 11.93 3.65 15.48
C GLY A 189 12.46 4.82 14.67
N CYS A 190 13.03 4.58 13.48
CA CYS A 190 13.58 5.65 12.64
C CYS A 190 12.49 6.34 11.80
N THR A 191 12.79 7.53 11.32
CA THR A 191 11.84 8.32 10.52
C THR A 191 11.85 7.87 9.08
N GLN A 192 10.66 7.66 8.50
CA GLN A 192 10.49 7.45 7.07
C GLN A 192 10.03 8.74 6.38
N VAL A 193 10.87 9.31 5.53
CA VAL A 193 10.54 10.44 4.66
C VAL A 193 10.06 9.89 3.32
N MET A 194 8.77 10.03 3.03
CA MET A 194 8.15 9.44 1.85
C MET A 194 8.09 10.43 0.70
N VAL A 195 8.61 10.02 -0.45
CA VAL A 195 8.45 10.70 -1.73
C VAL A 195 7.36 9.96 -2.51
N GLU A 196 6.26 10.65 -2.80
CA GLU A 196 5.06 10.04 -3.39
C GLU A 196 5.33 9.42 -4.77
N ARG A 197 6.16 10.10 -5.55
CA ARG A 197 6.60 9.64 -6.86
C ARG A 197 8.07 9.96 -7.02
N PHE A 198 8.82 9.04 -7.60
CA PHE A 198 10.22 9.31 -7.91
C PHE A 198 10.33 10.46 -8.93
N ASP A 199 10.99 11.50 -8.49
CA ASP A 199 11.54 12.61 -9.28
C ASP A 199 12.90 12.95 -8.65
N PRO A 200 14.00 12.94 -9.42
CA PRO A 200 15.33 13.11 -8.86
C PRO A 200 15.51 14.43 -8.11
N LEU A 201 14.89 15.52 -8.60
CA LEU A 201 14.97 16.82 -7.90
C LEU A 201 14.20 16.79 -6.58
N VAL A 202 13.01 16.20 -6.57
CA VAL A 202 12.20 16.06 -5.35
C VAL A 202 12.92 15.19 -4.32
N VAL A 203 13.58 14.11 -4.73
CA VAL A 203 14.36 13.25 -3.83
C VAL A 203 15.53 14.03 -3.24
N LEU A 204 16.35 14.69 -4.06
CA LEU A 204 17.49 15.50 -3.60
C LEU A 204 17.03 16.60 -2.63
N ALA A 205 15.97 17.34 -2.96
CA ALA A 205 15.40 18.37 -2.11
C ALA A 205 14.88 17.79 -0.78
N SER A 206 14.26 16.61 -0.80
CA SER A 206 13.77 15.94 0.41
C SER A 206 14.92 15.51 1.31
N ILE A 207 15.97 14.92 0.75
CA ILE A 207 17.18 14.52 1.49
C ILE A 207 17.79 15.74 2.19
N HIS A 208 17.98 16.82 1.44
CA HIS A 208 18.58 18.05 1.97
C HIS A 208 17.71 18.69 3.06
N LYS A 209 16.42 18.91 2.76
CA LYS A 209 15.47 19.57 3.66
C LYS A 209 15.26 18.80 4.96
N GLU A 210 15.00 17.49 4.87
CA GLU A 210 14.67 16.64 6.01
C GLU A 210 15.94 16.09 6.70
N ARG A 211 17.13 16.31 6.10
CA ARG A 211 18.43 15.78 6.55
C ARG A 211 18.38 14.25 6.67
N CYS A 212 17.99 13.59 5.57
CA CYS A 212 17.95 12.14 5.53
C CYS A 212 19.35 11.54 5.66
N THR A 213 19.47 10.48 6.46
CA THR A 213 20.74 9.75 6.69
C THR A 213 20.87 8.54 5.79
N ALA A 214 19.75 8.11 5.19
CA ALA A 214 19.69 6.97 4.28
C ALA A 214 18.73 7.23 3.11
N LEU A 215 19.02 6.59 1.98
CA LEU A 215 18.19 6.61 0.78
C LEU A 215 18.07 5.19 0.22
N TYR A 216 16.84 4.80 -0.12
CA TYR A 216 16.59 3.58 -0.90
C TYR A 216 16.22 3.94 -2.33
N GLY A 217 16.86 3.25 -3.28
CA GLY A 217 16.60 3.43 -4.70
C GLY A 217 17.10 2.24 -5.52
N VAL A 218 16.69 2.18 -6.77
CA VAL A 218 17.27 1.28 -7.77
C VAL A 218 18.38 2.00 -8.54
N PRO A 219 19.33 1.29 -9.18
CA PRO A 219 20.49 1.92 -9.84
C PRO A 219 20.15 3.09 -10.77
N THR A 220 19.06 2.97 -11.53
CA THR A 220 18.60 4.04 -12.45
C THR A 220 18.15 5.31 -11.72
N MET A 221 17.62 5.20 -10.50
CA MET A 221 17.25 6.35 -9.67
C MET A 221 18.51 7.11 -9.23
N PHE A 222 19.51 6.41 -8.69
CA PHE A 222 20.78 7.03 -8.31
C PHE A 222 21.50 7.69 -9.49
N ILE A 223 21.49 7.06 -10.68
CA ILE A 223 22.05 7.66 -11.89
C ILE A 223 21.34 8.97 -12.23
N ALA A 224 19.99 8.99 -12.16
CA ALA A 224 19.21 10.19 -12.44
C ALA A 224 19.46 11.32 -11.43
N GLU A 225 19.66 10.99 -10.16
CA GLU A 225 19.98 11.93 -9.09
C GLU A 225 21.39 12.52 -9.29
N LEU A 226 22.40 11.67 -9.47
CA LEU A 226 23.80 12.10 -9.62
C LEU A 226 24.05 12.92 -10.90
N HIS A 227 23.30 12.68 -11.96
CA HIS A 227 23.39 13.45 -13.20
C HIS A 227 22.39 14.60 -13.31
N HIS A 228 21.64 14.88 -12.22
CA HIS A 228 20.68 15.98 -12.25
C HIS A 228 21.41 17.34 -12.31
N PRO A 229 21.03 18.27 -13.20
CA PRO A 229 21.74 19.56 -13.37
C PRO A 229 21.83 20.40 -12.09
N MET A 230 20.93 20.18 -11.14
CA MET A 230 20.89 20.89 -9.86
C MET A 230 21.54 20.08 -8.71
N PHE A 231 22.23 18.98 -8.98
CA PHE A 231 22.80 18.13 -7.93
C PHE A 231 23.70 18.90 -6.96
N ASP A 232 24.55 19.79 -7.47
CA ASP A 232 25.50 20.58 -6.69
C ASP A 232 24.85 21.65 -5.77
N LEU A 233 23.52 21.81 -5.85
CA LEU A 233 22.78 22.74 -4.99
C LEU A 233 22.35 22.11 -3.65
N PHE A 234 22.48 20.81 -3.51
CA PHE A 234 22.08 20.01 -2.35
C PHE A 234 23.29 19.40 -1.65
#